data_248c970951fb4f72b14140e94fbb7cfe
#
_entry.id   248c970951fb4f72b14140e94fbb7cfe
#
_cell.length_a   1.000
_cell.length_b   1.000
_cell.length_c   1.000
_cell.angle_alpha   90.00
_cell.angle_beta   90.00
_cell.angle_gamma   90.00
#
_symmetry.space_group_name_H-M   'P 1'
#
loop_
_entity.id
_entity.type
_entity.pdbx_description
1 polymer ?
#
loop_
_entity_poly.entity_id
_entity_poly.type
_entity_poly.pdbx_seq_one_letter_code
_entity_poly.pdbx_strand_id
1 'polypeptide(L)'
;VVEVGDEELALHYVNGKFSSVLRHGKYAFWSVVDQHEFKIVDISTPTVDESIPEYIFSKIPQIYYTKIEVAEYQKARLYFNQKIERILDAGTYYFWKTPIKVDVGFVDTRLTQMDITGQEILTADKVSLRINFVCNYRVTDYVKILTEIDDFAEQMHVAAQLALREYVGKYKLDEILENKDQMSEYVFGKLKAKEKELFVEITDAGVKDIILPGEIREIMN
;
A
#
# COMPACT_ATOMS: atom_id res chain seq x y z
N VAL A 1 -42.87 20.48 -5.11
CA VAL A 1 -41.77 21.38 -4.80
C VAL A 1 -40.78 20.60 -3.90
N VAL A 2 -39.52 20.62 -4.22
CA VAL A 2 -38.43 20.03 -3.40
C VAL A 2 -37.46 21.17 -3.06
N GLU A 3 -36.95 21.16 -1.84
CA GLU A 3 -35.91 22.07 -1.35
C GLU A 3 -34.71 21.24 -0.94
N VAL A 4 -33.54 21.58 -1.46
CA VAL A 4 -32.27 20.90 -1.24
C VAL A 4 -31.33 21.86 -0.52
N GLY A 5 -30.84 21.47 0.64
CA GLY A 5 -29.92 22.26 1.48
C GLY A 5 -28.51 22.36 0.91
N ASP A 6 -27.67 23.17 1.59
CA ASP A 6 -26.28 23.42 1.16
C ASP A 6 -25.39 22.15 1.23
N GLU A 7 -25.64 21.28 2.20
CA GLU A 7 -24.92 20.02 2.41
C GLU A 7 -25.72 18.81 1.93
N GLU A 8 -26.58 19.02 0.91
CA GLU A 8 -27.44 17.99 0.38
C GLU A 8 -27.39 17.93 -1.16
N LEU A 9 -27.68 16.73 -1.67
CA LEU A 9 -28.07 16.49 -3.06
C LEU A 9 -29.44 15.83 -3.09
N ALA A 10 -30.23 16.08 -4.11
CA ALA A 10 -31.44 15.30 -4.35
C ALA A 10 -31.25 14.42 -5.59
N LEU A 11 -31.42 13.11 -5.42
CA LEU A 11 -31.56 12.17 -6.52
C LEU A 11 -33.00 12.22 -6.98
N HIS A 12 -33.22 12.70 -8.19
CA HIS A 12 -34.53 12.87 -8.77
C HIS A 12 -34.90 11.67 -9.66
N TYR A 13 -36.05 11.10 -9.38
CA TYR A 13 -36.63 9.99 -10.15
C TYR A 13 -37.94 10.47 -10.78
N VAL A 14 -38.15 10.04 -12.03
CA VAL A 14 -39.39 10.28 -12.78
C VAL A 14 -39.97 8.92 -13.16
N ASN A 15 -41.20 8.66 -12.72
CA ASN A 15 -41.88 7.37 -12.94
C ASN A 15 -41.02 6.18 -12.48
N GLY A 16 -40.35 6.29 -11.33
CA GLY A 16 -39.50 5.25 -10.76
C GLY A 16 -38.12 5.13 -11.41
N LYS A 17 -37.77 5.94 -12.42
CA LYS A 17 -36.47 5.91 -13.10
C LYS A 17 -35.65 7.12 -12.73
N PHE A 18 -34.36 6.89 -12.44
CA PHE A 18 -33.40 7.97 -12.18
C PHE A 18 -33.35 8.94 -13.36
N SER A 19 -33.49 10.22 -13.08
CA SER A 19 -33.51 11.29 -14.06
C SER A 19 -32.34 12.24 -13.96
N SER A 20 -32.10 12.79 -12.76
CA SER A 20 -31.06 13.82 -12.56
C SER A 20 -30.64 13.96 -11.10
N VAL A 21 -29.53 14.68 -10.90
CA VAL A 21 -29.10 15.16 -9.56
C VAL A 21 -29.41 16.64 -9.44
N LEU A 22 -30.07 17.02 -8.37
CA LEU A 22 -30.33 18.41 -8.03
C LEU A 22 -29.38 18.85 -6.93
N ARG A 23 -28.79 20.02 -7.10
CA ARG A 23 -27.97 20.70 -6.09
C ARG A 23 -28.85 21.53 -5.16
N HIS A 24 -28.18 22.18 -4.20
CA HIS A 24 -28.80 23.15 -3.33
C HIS A 24 -29.72 24.10 -4.11
N GLY A 25 -30.91 24.33 -3.58
CA GLY A 25 -31.90 25.21 -4.19
C GLY A 25 -33.33 24.70 -4.03
N LYS A 26 -34.25 25.44 -4.59
CA LYS A 26 -35.69 25.14 -4.55
C LYS A 26 -36.19 24.86 -5.96
N TYR A 27 -36.80 23.70 -6.16
CA TYR A 27 -37.25 23.24 -7.46
C TYR A 27 -38.74 22.94 -7.45
N ALA A 28 -39.41 23.29 -8.53
CA ALA A 28 -40.83 22.97 -8.75
C ALA A 28 -40.97 22.11 -10.00
N PHE A 29 -41.69 21.01 -9.87
CA PHE A 29 -41.99 20.09 -10.97
C PHE A 29 -43.50 19.94 -11.11
N TRP A 30 -43.96 19.79 -12.37
CA TRP A 30 -45.34 19.53 -12.68
C TRP A 30 -45.61 18.02 -12.54
N SER A 31 -46.53 17.63 -11.67
CA SER A 31 -46.88 16.23 -11.37
C SER A 31 -48.24 15.81 -11.96
N VAL A 32 -48.64 16.45 -13.03
CA VAL A 32 -49.95 16.15 -13.66
C VAL A 32 -49.89 14.86 -14.52
N VAL A 33 -48.71 14.61 -15.13
CA VAL A 33 -48.50 13.44 -16.02
C VAL A 33 -47.47 12.51 -15.43
N ASP A 34 -46.38 13.07 -14.87
CA ASP A 34 -45.25 12.30 -14.35
C ASP A 34 -45.26 12.28 -12.84
N GLN A 35 -44.88 11.14 -12.26
CA GLN A 35 -44.60 11.00 -10.82
C GLN A 35 -43.16 11.38 -10.54
N HIS A 36 -42.95 12.34 -9.67
CA HIS A 36 -41.62 12.80 -9.27
C HIS A 36 -41.32 12.37 -7.82
N GLU A 37 -40.25 11.63 -7.66
CA GLU A 37 -39.73 11.20 -6.37
C GLU A 37 -38.33 11.77 -6.16
N PHE A 38 -38.03 12.16 -4.92
CA PHE A 38 -36.75 12.76 -4.56
C PHE A 38 -36.18 12.01 -3.38
N LYS A 39 -34.95 11.53 -3.51
CA LYS A 39 -34.18 11.00 -2.40
C LYS A 39 -33.12 12.04 -2.01
N ILE A 40 -33.30 12.67 -0.87
CA ILE A 40 -32.31 13.60 -0.31
C ILE A 40 -31.14 12.79 0.24
N VAL A 41 -29.94 13.22 -0.12
CA VAL A 41 -28.67 12.61 0.27
C VAL A 41 -27.84 13.65 0.98
N ASP A 42 -27.41 13.33 2.19
CA ASP A 42 -26.46 14.13 2.97
C ASP A 42 -25.06 14.00 2.36
N ILE A 43 -24.45 15.13 2.04
CA ILE A 43 -23.08 15.24 1.55
C ILE A 43 -22.20 16.06 2.50
N SER A 44 -22.58 16.19 3.77
CA SER A 44 -21.71 16.79 4.80
C SER A 44 -20.42 15.99 4.99
N THR A 45 -20.47 14.67 4.69
CA THR A 45 -19.31 13.78 4.65
C THR A 45 -19.21 13.08 3.28
N PRO A 46 -18.03 12.64 2.86
CA PRO A 46 -17.86 11.91 1.59
C PRO A 46 -18.53 10.53 1.57
N THR A 47 -18.90 9.98 2.72
CA THR A 47 -19.43 8.62 2.82
C THR A 47 -20.79 8.51 2.12
N VAL A 48 -20.91 7.51 1.24
CA VAL A 48 -22.16 7.18 0.56
C VAL A 48 -22.97 6.24 1.45
N ASP A 49 -24.26 6.56 1.63
CA ASP A 49 -25.20 5.72 2.36
C ASP A 49 -25.44 4.40 1.64
N GLU A 50 -25.46 3.28 2.37
CA GLU A 50 -25.64 1.93 1.84
C GLU A 50 -26.96 1.74 1.08
N SER A 51 -27.96 2.57 1.33
CA SER A 51 -29.25 2.57 0.61
C SER A 51 -29.17 3.12 -0.81
N ILE A 52 -28.01 3.70 -1.21
CA ILE A 52 -27.77 4.20 -2.57
C ILE A 52 -27.23 3.05 -3.42
N PRO A 53 -27.99 2.56 -4.44
CA PRO A 53 -27.49 1.49 -5.30
C PRO A 53 -26.32 1.93 -6.16
N GLU A 54 -25.31 1.08 -6.33
CA GLU A 54 -24.11 1.38 -7.11
C GLU A 54 -24.38 1.80 -8.55
N TYR A 55 -25.44 1.23 -9.19
CA TYR A 55 -25.78 1.56 -10.58
C TYR A 55 -26.08 3.06 -10.79
N ILE A 56 -26.46 3.77 -9.75
CA ILE A 56 -26.73 5.21 -9.80
C ILE A 56 -25.48 5.98 -10.23
N PHE A 57 -24.29 5.55 -9.77
CA PHE A 57 -23.02 6.20 -10.12
C PHE A 57 -22.65 6.08 -11.60
N SER A 58 -23.23 5.12 -12.34
CA SER A 58 -23.11 5.08 -13.79
C SER A 58 -23.95 6.16 -14.51
N LYS A 59 -24.92 6.73 -13.82
CA LYS A 59 -25.86 7.75 -14.35
C LYS A 59 -25.61 9.15 -13.80
N ILE A 60 -24.93 9.27 -12.67
CA ILE A 60 -24.57 10.55 -12.05
C ILE A 60 -23.28 11.08 -12.70
N PRO A 61 -23.23 12.38 -13.06
CA PRO A 61 -21.97 12.99 -13.52
C PRO A 61 -20.82 12.87 -12.51
N GLN A 62 -19.61 12.55 -12.97
CA GLN A 62 -18.42 12.36 -12.11
C GLN A 62 -18.01 13.60 -11.28
N ILE A 63 -18.58 14.76 -11.57
CA ILE A 63 -18.37 15.96 -10.77
C ILE A 63 -18.91 15.83 -9.34
N TYR A 64 -19.83 14.88 -9.09
CA TYR A 64 -20.48 14.68 -7.81
C TYR A 64 -19.82 13.64 -6.93
N TYR A 65 -18.97 12.79 -7.49
CA TYR A 65 -18.37 11.68 -6.74
C TYR A 65 -16.93 11.38 -7.17
N THR A 66 -16.22 10.70 -6.27
CA THR A 66 -14.91 10.08 -6.53
C THR A 66 -15.10 8.58 -6.53
N LYS A 67 -14.62 7.90 -7.57
CA LYS A 67 -14.57 6.44 -7.68
C LYS A 67 -13.18 5.95 -7.31
N ILE A 68 -13.09 4.95 -6.45
CA ILE A 68 -11.84 4.29 -6.04
C ILE A 68 -11.97 2.81 -6.37
N GLU A 69 -11.02 2.27 -7.14
CA GLU A 69 -10.94 0.86 -7.47
C GLU A 69 -9.71 0.25 -6.81
N VAL A 70 -9.93 -0.77 -5.99
CA VAL A 70 -8.87 -1.50 -5.27
C VAL A 70 -8.77 -2.89 -5.88
N ALA A 71 -7.62 -3.24 -6.44
CA ALA A 71 -7.39 -4.55 -7.04
C ALA A 71 -7.27 -5.65 -5.96
N GLU A 72 -7.49 -6.91 -6.34
CA GLU A 72 -7.43 -8.06 -5.41
C GLU A 72 -6.09 -8.19 -4.67
N TYR A 73 -5.02 -7.75 -5.31
CA TYR A 73 -3.66 -7.80 -4.74
C TYR A 73 -3.29 -6.54 -3.96
N GLN A 74 -4.26 -5.65 -3.69
CA GLN A 74 -4.04 -4.38 -3.01
C GLN A 74 -4.96 -4.22 -1.80
N LYS A 75 -4.52 -3.39 -0.87
CA LYS A 75 -5.33 -2.69 0.13
C LYS A 75 -5.18 -1.20 -0.12
N ALA A 76 -6.21 -0.42 0.14
CA ALA A 76 -6.13 1.03 0.06
C ALA A 76 -6.38 1.65 1.43
N ARG A 77 -5.50 2.56 1.81
CA ARG A 77 -5.69 3.41 2.98
C ARG A 77 -6.51 4.61 2.55
N LEU A 78 -7.69 4.75 3.11
CA LEU A 78 -8.59 5.87 2.85
C LEU A 78 -8.29 7.01 3.84
N TYR A 79 -8.16 8.23 3.31
CA TYR A 79 -7.93 9.44 4.10
C TYR A 79 -9.01 10.46 3.83
N PHE A 80 -9.53 11.08 4.90
CA PHE A 80 -10.35 12.28 4.86
C PHE A 80 -9.56 13.44 5.45
N ASN A 81 -9.28 14.47 4.65
CA ASN A 81 -8.46 15.63 5.06
C ASN A 81 -7.13 15.20 5.70
N GLN A 82 -6.39 14.28 5.06
CA GLN A 82 -5.10 13.72 5.50
C GLN A 82 -5.17 12.86 6.77
N LYS A 83 -6.34 12.63 7.34
CA LYS A 83 -6.53 11.73 8.47
C LYS A 83 -7.00 10.38 7.96
N ILE A 84 -6.36 9.30 8.45
CA ILE A 84 -6.77 7.95 8.08
C ILE A 84 -8.17 7.65 8.61
N GLU A 85 -9.04 7.17 7.74
CA GLU A 85 -10.41 6.79 8.04
C GLU A 85 -10.54 5.28 8.23
N ARG A 86 -10.11 4.51 7.22
CA ARG A 86 -10.14 3.04 7.24
C ARG A 86 -9.28 2.44 6.13
N ILE A 87 -9.11 1.13 6.19
CA ILE A 87 -8.56 0.32 5.11
C ILE A 87 -9.70 -0.17 4.22
N LEU A 88 -9.53 -0.05 2.91
CA LEU A 88 -10.43 -0.60 1.90
C LEU A 88 -9.84 -1.90 1.36
N ASP A 89 -10.66 -2.93 1.33
CA ASP A 89 -10.37 -4.20 0.68
C ASP A 89 -10.55 -4.09 -0.84
N ALA A 90 -10.26 -5.18 -1.58
CA ALA A 90 -10.50 -5.24 -3.00
C ALA A 90 -11.97 -4.95 -3.32
N GLY A 91 -12.21 -4.10 -4.32
CA GLY A 91 -13.56 -3.69 -4.72
C GLY A 91 -13.60 -2.29 -5.30
N THR A 92 -14.80 -1.85 -5.57
CA THR A 92 -15.10 -0.51 -6.07
C THR A 92 -15.83 0.28 -4.99
N TYR A 93 -15.39 1.52 -4.77
CA TYR A 93 -15.94 2.41 -3.74
C TYR A 93 -16.28 3.75 -4.35
N TYR A 94 -17.36 4.37 -3.85
CA TYR A 94 -17.82 5.68 -4.26
C TYR A 94 -17.90 6.61 -3.05
N PHE A 95 -17.44 7.84 -3.22
CA PHE A 95 -17.46 8.88 -2.20
C PHE A 95 -18.01 10.17 -2.79
N TRP A 96 -18.89 10.85 -2.08
CA TRP A 96 -19.39 12.16 -2.51
C TRP A 96 -18.25 13.17 -2.55
N LYS A 97 -18.25 14.03 -3.57
CA LYS A 97 -17.36 15.18 -3.61
C LYS A 97 -17.92 16.28 -2.72
N THR A 98 -17.24 16.50 -1.63
CA THR A 98 -17.54 17.50 -0.58
C THR A 98 -16.31 18.37 -0.36
N PRO A 99 -16.37 19.42 0.50
CA PRO A 99 -15.16 20.14 0.90
C PRO A 99 -14.11 19.26 1.61
N ILE A 100 -14.51 18.09 2.14
CA ILE A 100 -13.60 17.12 2.73
C ILE A 100 -12.86 16.38 1.60
N LYS A 101 -11.55 16.53 1.56
CA LYS A 101 -10.72 15.88 0.55
C LYS A 101 -10.60 14.39 0.82
N VAL A 102 -10.87 13.58 -0.21
CA VAL A 102 -10.69 12.12 -0.20
C VAL A 102 -9.41 11.78 -0.93
N ASP A 103 -8.46 11.16 -0.21
CA ASP A 103 -7.20 10.64 -0.75
C ASP A 103 -7.06 9.16 -0.44
N VAL A 104 -6.29 8.43 -1.27
CA VAL A 104 -6.00 7.02 -1.05
C VAL A 104 -4.52 6.73 -1.26
N GLY A 105 -3.99 5.81 -0.44
CA GLY A 105 -2.67 5.23 -0.62
C GLY A 105 -2.78 3.73 -0.79
N PHE A 106 -2.31 3.20 -1.93
CA PHE A 106 -2.34 1.75 -2.19
C PHE A 106 -1.11 1.07 -1.59
N VAL A 107 -1.30 -0.18 -1.16
CA VAL A 107 -0.24 -1.08 -0.74
C VAL A 107 -0.46 -2.45 -1.36
N ASP A 108 0.62 -3.04 -1.89
CA ASP A 108 0.59 -4.40 -2.45
C ASP A 108 0.59 -5.41 -1.31
N THR A 109 -0.27 -6.42 -1.39
CA THR A 109 -0.41 -7.48 -0.39
C THR A 109 0.35 -8.75 -0.75
N ARG A 110 0.93 -8.79 -1.96
CA ARG A 110 1.67 -9.95 -2.44
C ARG A 110 3.02 -10.08 -1.76
N LEU A 111 3.56 -11.27 -1.88
CA LEU A 111 4.96 -11.52 -1.55
C LEU A 111 5.84 -10.70 -2.50
N THR A 112 6.71 -9.89 -1.92
CA THR A 112 7.60 -8.98 -2.65
C THR A 112 9.04 -9.37 -2.40
N GLN A 113 9.85 -9.37 -3.45
CA GLN A 113 11.29 -9.57 -3.35
C GLN A 113 12.00 -8.22 -3.24
N MET A 114 12.94 -8.15 -2.32
CA MET A 114 13.86 -7.03 -2.15
C MET A 114 15.29 -7.50 -2.42
N ASP A 115 15.97 -6.83 -3.34
CA ASP A 115 17.39 -7.01 -3.58
C ASP A 115 18.19 -6.09 -2.64
N ILE A 116 19.10 -6.68 -1.87
CA ILE A 116 19.99 -5.98 -0.95
C ILE A 116 21.38 -5.99 -1.56
N THR A 117 21.76 -4.88 -2.16
CA THR A 117 23.07 -4.71 -2.77
C THR A 117 24.15 -4.58 -1.71
N GLY A 118 25.15 -5.43 -1.76
CA GLY A 118 26.23 -5.45 -0.81
C GLY A 118 27.23 -4.30 -0.98
N GLN A 119 27.70 -3.77 0.12
CA GLN A 119 28.87 -2.91 0.20
C GLN A 119 30.12 -3.77 0.36
N GLU A 120 31.29 -3.16 0.21
CA GLU A 120 32.55 -3.85 0.52
C GLU A 120 32.63 -4.19 2.01
N ILE A 121 32.92 -5.46 2.28
CA ILE A 121 33.08 -6.02 3.62
C ILE A 121 34.41 -6.74 3.68
N LEU A 122 35.14 -6.60 4.80
CA LEU A 122 36.37 -7.29 5.06
C LEU A 122 36.13 -8.55 5.88
N THR A 123 36.68 -9.67 5.41
CA THR A 123 36.75 -10.94 6.12
C THR A 123 37.69 -10.87 7.33
N ALA A 124 37.72 -11.92 8.15
CA ALA A 124 38.68 -12.00 9.29
C ALA A 124 40.13 -11.96 8.81
N ASP A 125 40.43 -12.53 7.65
CA ASP A 125 41.77 -12.51 7.02
C ASP A 125 41.99 -11.32 6.08
N LYS A 126 41.16 -10.25 6.22
CA LYS A 126 41.31 -8.96 5.54
C LYS A 126 41.13 -8.97 4.03
N VAL A 127 40.41 -9.95 3.49
CA VAL A 127 40.02 -9.98 2.10
C VAL A 127 38.74 -9.13 1.94
N SER A 128 38.73 -8.23 0.96
CA SER A 128 37.52 -7.45 0.59
C SER A 128 36.62 -8.29 -0.29
N LEU A 129 35.34 -8.28 0.00
CA LEU A 129 34.31 -8.90 -0.86
C LEU A 129 33.00 -8.09 -0.80
N ARG A 130 32.13 -8.35 -1.78
CA ARG A 130 30.75 -7.84 -1.81
C ARG A 130 29.79 -9.01 -1.81
N ILE A 131 28.71 -8.90 -1.05
CA ILE A 131 27.65 -9.90 -0.99
C ILE A 131 26.35 -9.25 -1.38
N ASN A 132 25.74 -9.74 -2.46
CA ASN A 132 24.37 -9.40 -2.81
C ASN A 132 23.45 -10.42 -2.13
N PHE A 133 22.44 -9.90 -1.49
CA PHE A 133 21.48 -10.66 -0.70
C PHE A 133 20.06 -10.38 -1.18
N VAL A 134 19.17 -11.33 -1.05
CA VAL A 134 17.78 -11.18 -1.44
C VAL A 134 16.90 -11.62 -0.27
N CYS A 135 15.81 -10.91 -0.05
CA CYS A 135 14.78 -11.37 0.87
C CYS A 135 13.38 -11.20 0.28
N ASN A 136 12.50 -12.13 0.62
CA ASN A 136 11.11 -12.10 0.28
C ASN A 136 10.30 -11.73 1.51
N TYR A 137 9.43 -10.75 1.38
CA TYR A 137 8.62 -10.25 2.48
C TYR A 137 7.19 -9.94 2.04
N ARG A 138 6.29 -9.85 3.01
CA ARG A 138 4.92 -9.37 2.87
C ARG A 138 4.62 -8.37 3.97
N VAL A 139 3.92 -7.29 3.63
CA VAL A 139 3.46 -6.30 4.63
C VAL A 139 2.38 -6.92 5.50
N THR A 140 2.48 -6.75 6.82
CA THR A 140 1.52 -7.28 7.80
C THR A 140 0.63 -6.22 8.42
N ASP A 141 1.10 -4.98 8.54
CA ASP A 141 0.31 -3.85 9.04
C ASP A 141 0.39 -2.68 8.05
N TYR A 142 -0.69 -2.48 7.31
CA TYR A 142 -0.77 -1.51 6.21
C TYR A 142 -0.83 -0.05 6.66
N VAL A 143 -1.09 0.20 7.93
CA VAL A 143 -1.13 1.54 8.52
C VAL A 143 0.20 1.86 9.16
N LYS A 144 0.67 1.03 10.09
CA LYS A 144 1.86 1.29 10.90
C LYS A 144 3.13 1.36 10.07
N ILE A 145 3.24 0.58 8.99
CA ILE A 145 4.39 0.63 8.09
C ILE A 145 4.64 2.02 7.48
N LEU A 146 3.63 2.90 7.48
CA LEU A 146 3.76 4.27 7.00
C LEU A 146 3.73 5.32 8.11
N THR A 147 3.09 5.01 9.23
CA THR A 147 2.91 6.00 10.31
C THR A 147 3.98 5.91 11.39
N GLU A 148 4.60 4.74 11.53
CA GLU A 148 5.61 4.49 12.57
C GLU A 148 7.02 4.29 12.01
N ILE A 149 7.16 4.04 10.71
CA ILE A 149 8.47 3.88 10.05
C ILE A 149 8.55 4.85 8.88
N ASP A 150 9.65 5.58 8.78
CA ASP A 150 9.89 6.50 7.68
C ASP A 150 10.18 5.72 6.38
N ASP A 151 11.23 4.95 6.32
CA ASP A 151 11.59 4.12 5.16
C ASP A 151 11.89 2.69 5.61
N PHE A 152 10.88 1.80 5.56
CA PHE A 152 11.06 0.41 5.98
C PHE A 152 12.04 -0.34 5.08
N ALA A 153 12.08 -0.01 3.79
CA ALA A 153 12.96 -0.65 2.83
C ALA A 153 14.44 -0.34 3.15
N GLU A 154 14.75 0.91 3.41
CA GLU A 154 16.09 1.31 3.84
C GLU A 154 16.45 0.70 5.20
N GLN A 155 15.55 0.68 6.16
CA GLN A 155 15.80 0.06 7.46
C GLN A 155 16.06 -1.45 7.34
N MET A 156 15.34 -2.15 6.47
CA MET A 156 15.58 -3.56 6.20
C MET A 156 16.90 -3.79 5.48
N HIS A 157 17.24 -2.92 4.52
CA HIS A 157 18.51 -2.95 3.81
C HIS A 157 19.69 -2.78 4.78
N VAL A 158 19.64 -1.78 5.66
CA VAL A 158 20.65 -1.53 6.68
C VAL A 158 20.75 -2.71 7.66
N ALA A 159 19.64 -3.27 8.11
CA ALA A 159 19.64 -4.43 9.01
C ALA A 159 20.33 -5.65 8.39
N ALA A 160 20.05 -5.94 7.12
CA ALA A 160 20.71 -7.02 6.39
C ALA A 160 22.22 -6.77 6.20
N GLN A 161 22.61 -5.55 5.84
CA GLN A 161 24.03 -5.18 5.69
C GLN A 161 24.81 -5.30 7.01
N LEU A 162 24.24 -4.87 8.12
CA LEU A 162 24.86 -5.01 9.44
C LEU A 162 25.01 -6.49 9.82
N ALA A 163 24.02 -7.32 9.57
CA ALA A 163 24.09 -8.74 9.83
C ALA A 163 25.14 -9.46 8.96
N LEU A 164 25.21 -9.12 7.66
CA LEU A 164 26.25 -9.62 6.76
C LEU A 164 27.64 -9.20 7.23
N ARG A 165 27.83 -7.94 7.58
CA ARG A 165 29.12 -7.43 8.09
C ARG A 165 29.55 -8.13 9.38
N GLU A 166 28.61 -8.37 10.29
CA GLU A 166 28.87 -9.09 11.53
C GLU A 166 29.31 -10.53 11.28
N TYR A 167 28.65 -11.22 10.34
CA TYR A 167 29.00 -12.60 9.99
C TYR A 167 30.35 -12.67 9.28
N VAL A 168 30.52 -11.92 8.20
CA VAL A 168 31.71 -11.93 7.35
C VAL A 168 32.97 -11.57 8.13
N GLY A 169 32.88 -10.60 9.06
CA GLY A 169 34.02 -10.19 9.88
C GLY A 169 34.56 -11.25 10.85
N LYS A 170 33.80 -12.32 11.11
CA LYS A 170 34.18 -13.43 12.02
C LYS A 170 34.89 -14.57 11.32
N TYR A 171 34.73 -14.71 10.02
CA TYR A 171 35.23 -15.87 9.26
C TYR A 171 36.24 -15.46 8.19
N LYS A 172 37.10 -16.44 7.80
CA LYS A 172 38.02 -16.29 6.68
C LYS A 172 37.27 -16.48 5.35
N LEU A 173 37.87 -16.03 4.25
CA LEU A 173 37.26 -16.13 2.92
C LEU A 173 36.81 -17.55 2.57
N ASP A 174 37.70 -18.54 2.75
CA ASP A 174 37.41 -19.93 2.42
C ASP A 174 36.19 -20.46 3.21
N GLU A 175 36.12 -20.15 4.50
CA GLU A 175 35.01 -20.54 5.38
C GLU A 175 33.69 -19.92 4.90
N ILE A 176 33.72 -18.66 4.43
CA ILE A 176 32.53 -17.96 3.90
C ILE A 176 32.05 -18.62 2.60
N LEU A 177 32.97 -18.95 1.70
CA LEU A 177 32.65 -19.56 0.41
C LEU A 177 32.10 -20.99 0.57
N GLU A 178 32.59 -21.73 1.56
CA GLU A 178 32.13 -23.10 1.87
C GLU A 178 30.77 -23.11 2.58
N ASN A 179 30.46 -22.08 3.38
CA ASN A 179 29.31 -22.06 4.29
C ASN A 179 28.29 -20.97 3.95
N LYS A 180 27.99 -20.76 2.67
CA LYS A 180 27.03 -19.73 2.22
C LYS A 180 25.63 -19.89 2.83
N ASP A 181 25.20 -21.13 3.03
CA ASP A 181 23.87 -21.41 3.61
C ASP A 181 23.81 -20.98 5.08
N GLN A 182 24.86 -21.22 5.86
CA GLN A 182 24.92 -20.76 7.26
C GLN A 182 24.90 -19.24 7.37
N MET A 183 25.56 -18.54 6.44
CA MET A 183 25.49 -17.07 6.36
C MET A 183 24.06 -16.61 6.03
N SER A 184 23.41 -17.27 5.08
CA SER A 184 22.01 -16.96 4.72
C SER A 184 21.09 -17.16 5.91
N GLU A 185 21.19 -18.26 6.63
CA GLU A 185 20.40 -18.55 7.83
C GLU A 185 20.65 -17.51 8.95
N TYR A 186 21.90 -17.12 9.15
CA TYR A 186 22.25 -16.10 10.14
C TYR A 186 21.59 -14.75 9.85
N VAL A 187 21.72 -14.27 8.61
CA VAL A 187 21.11 -12.98 8.20
C VAL A 187 19.59 -13.08 8.23
N PHE A 188 19.03 -14.19 7.76
CA PHE A 188 17.59 -14.44 7.83
C PHE A 188 17.08 -14.37 9.27
N GLY A 189 17.77 -15.02 10.22
CA GLY A 189 17.40 -14.96 11.64
C GLY A 189 17.43 -13.54 12.22
N LYS A 190 18.41 -12.73 11.82
CA LYS A 190 18.51 -11.30 12.23
C LYS A 190 17.36 -10.47 11.66
N LEU A 191 16.99 -10.69 10.40
CA LEU A 191 15.85 -10.01 9.76
C LEU A 191 14.53 -10.44 10.39
N LYS A 192 14.36 -11.75 10.63
CA LYS A 192 13.17 -12.30 11.31
C LYS A 192 12.92 -11.65 12.68
N ALA A 193 13.97 -11.40 13.43
CA ALA A 193 13.87 -10.73 14.73
C ALA A 193 13.30 -9.29 14.64
N LYS A 194 13.37 -8.68 13.46
CA LYS A 194 12.88 -7.31 13.20
C LYS A 194 11.48 -7.24 12.56
N GLU A 195 10.87 -8.36 12.23
CA GLU A 195 9.57 -8.40 11.56
C GLU A 195 8.50 -7.52 12.22
N LYS A 196 8.42 -7.59 13.55
CA LYS A 196 7.43 -6.82 14.32
C LYS A 196 7.70 -5.32 14.29
N GLU A 197 8.97 -4.93 14.31
CA GLU A 197 9.37 -3.53 14.25
C GLU A 197 9.17 -2.94 12.85
N LEU A 198 9.33 -3.76 11.81
CA LEU A 198 9.22 -3.37 10.40
C LEU A 198 7.83 -3.58 9.81
N PHE A 199 6.91 -4.18 10.56
CA PHE A 199 5.53 -4.50 10.12
C PHE A 199 5.48 -5.34 8.85
N VAL A 200 6.38 -6.30 8.74
CA VAL A 200 6.47 -7.26 7.63
C VAL A 200 6.61 -8.68 8.16
N GLU A 201 6.27 -9.65 7.32
CA GLU A 201 6.63 -11.06 7.48
C GLU A 201 7.69 -11.39 6.44
N ILE A 202 8.84 -11.91 6.88
CA ILE A 202 9.95 -12.33 6.01
C ILE A 202 9.86 -13.84 5.83
N THR A 203 9.57 -14.28 4.61
CA THR A 203 9.31 -15.69 4.31
C THR A 203 10.55 -16.45 3.90
N ASP A 204 11.47 -15.76 3.25
CA ASP A 204 12.72 -16.33 2.74
C ASP A 204 13.78 -15.25 2.57
N ALA A 205 15.05 -15.61 2.75
CA ALA A 205 16.17 -14.72 2.53
C ALA A 205 17.45 -15.54 2.29
N GLY A 206 18.32 -15.05 1.41
CA GLY A 206 19.54 -15.75 1.08
C GLY A 206 20.56 -14.93 0.32
N VAL A 207 21.78 -15.47 0.25
CA VAL A 207 22.87 -14.94 -0.56
C VAL A 207 22.58 -15.18 -2.03
N LYS A 208 22.55 -14.10 -2.82
CA LYS A 208 22.38 -14.15 -4.27
C LYS A 208 23.71 -14.44 -4.96
N ASP A 209 24.73 -13.67 -4.64
CA ASP A 209 26.08 -13.86 -5.13
C ASP A 209 27.13 -13.24 -4.19
N ILE A 210 28.39 -13.73 -4.32
CA ILE A 210 29.56 -13.19 -3.65
C ILE A 210 30.54 -12.73 -4.73
N ILE A 211 30.89 -11.45 -4.71
CA ILE A 211 31.81 -10.83 -5.67
C ILE A 211 33.16 -10.61 -4.99
N LEU A 212 34.19 -11.26 -5.56
CA LEU A 212 35.57 -11.10 -5.13
C LEU A 212 36.29 -10.04 -5.96
N PRO A 213 37.31 -9.35 -5.40
CA PRO A 213 38.20 -8.49 -6.16
C PRO A 213 38.85 -9.23 -7.33
N GLY A 214 39.11 -8.56 -8.45
CA GLY A 214 39.64 -9.17 -9.67
C GLY A 214 40.94 -9.93 -9.48
N GLU A 215 41.86 -9.41 -8.65
CA GLU A 215 43.15 -10.03 -8.34
C GLU A 215 43.02 -11.40 -7.64
N ILE A 216 42.01 -11.61 -6.83
CA ILE A 216 41.78 -12.89 -6.14
C ILE A 216 41.08 -13.89 -7.04
N ARG A 217 40.27 -13.41 -7.98
CA ARG A 217 39.57 -14.26 -8.95
C ARG A 217 40.52 -14.97 -9.90
N GLU A 218 41.64 -14.33 -10.22
CA GLU A 218 42.70 -14.92 -11.09
C GLU A 218 43.53 -15.99 -10.37
N ILE A 219 43.64 -15.91 -9.03
CA ILE A 219 44.40 -16.88 -8.24
C ILE A 219 43.61 -18.17 -7.99
N MET A 220 42.27 -18.07 -7.98
CA MET A 220 41.35 -19.21 -7.70
C MET A 220 40.93 -19.98 -8.95
N ASN A 221 41.29 -19.56 -10.17
CA ASN A 221 41.09 -20.26 -11.44
C ASN A 221 42.40 -20.91 -11.91
#